data_30283ead245d77fca23138c5ca87699d
#
_entry.id   30283ead245d77fca23138c5ca87699d
#
_cell.length_a   1.000
_cell.length_b   1.000
_cell.length_c   1.000
_cell.angle_alpha   90.00
_cell.angle_beta   90.00
_cell.angle_gamma   90.00
#
_symmetry.space_group_name_H-M   'P 1'
#
loop_
_entity.id
_entity.type
_entity.pdbx_description
1 polymer ?
#
loop_
_entity_poly.entity_id
_entity_poly.type
_entity_poly.pdbx_seq_one_letter_code
_entity_poly.pdbx_strand_id
1 'polypeptide(L)'
;PETIARPRRSHRRLPFMPAPTAVVTLTDVLAARRSLAPYLQPTALYNYPSLSAMLGMEVWVKHENHQPIGAFKVRGGIHLIDNLPAEQKRAGVITASTGNHGQSIAYAARLFGVRAVIAVPQGANPAKISSMRNLGAEIVFQGADFDEAREWVEAEAGGMGLRYVHSGNEPHLIAGVGTYALEILEQQPR
;
A
#
# COMPACT_ATOMS: atom_id res chain seq x y z
N PRO A 1 -27.24 47.42 19.74
CA PRO A 1 -26.17 46.55 20.16
C PRO A 1 -25.49 46.01 18.91
N GLU A 2 -24.29 46.55 18.67
CA GLU A 2 -23.46 46.15 17.54
C GLU A 2 -22.79 44.79 17.86
N THR A 3 -23.00 43.83 16.96
CA THR A 3 -22.39 42.52 17.03
C THR A 3 -21.00 42.61 16.45
N ILE A 4 -19.97 42.58 17.31
CA ILE A 4 -18.54 42.56 16.89
C ILE A 4 -18.22 41.19 16.28
N ALA A 5 -18.04 41.16 14.97
CA ALA A 5 -17.57 39.98 14.24
C ALA A 5 -16.12 39.63 14.64
N ARG A 6 -15.89 38.45 15.20
CA ARG A 6 -14.54 37.95 15.50
C ARG A 6 -13.80 37.65 14.19
N PRO A 7 -12.53 38.07 14.03
CA PRO A 7 -11.73 37.75 12.85
C PRO A 7 -11.49 36.24 12.77
N ARG A 8 -11.81 35.65 11.62
CA ARG A 8 -11.42 34.26 11.28
C ARG A 8 -9.89 34.18 11.21
N ARG A 9 -9.27 33.43 12.14
CA ARG A 9 -7.85 33.10 12.05
C ARG A 9 -7.64 32.23 10.80
N SER A 10 -7.01 32.80 9.79
CA SER A 10 -6.47 32.04 8.67
C SER A 10 -5.30 31.21 9.17
N HIS A 11 -5.54 29.90 9.40
CA HIS A 11 -4.42 28.97 9.57
C HIS A 11 -3.72 28.85 8.21
N ARG A 12 -2.61 29.57 8.03
CA ARG A 12 -1.65 29.29 6.96
C ARG A 12 -1.15 27.86 7.21
N ARG A 13 -1.66 26.90 6.44
CA ARG A 13 -1.08 25.55 6.40
C ARG A 13 0.33 25.69 5.84
N LEU A 14 1.32 25.23 6.59
CA LEU A 14 2.68 25.05 6.05
C LEU A 14 2.58 24.03 4.91
N PRO A 15 3.28 24.22 3.78
CA PRO A 15 3.29 23.23 2.73
C PRO A 15 3.83 21.91 3.28
N PHE A 16 3.16 20.83 2.96
CA PHE A 16 3.65 19.46 3.25
C PHE A 16 5.00 19.30 2.53
N MET A 17 6.07 19.29 3.30
CA MET A 17 7.38 18.87 2.81
C MET A 17 7.44 17.35 3.05
N PRO A 18 7.46 16.51 1.99
CA PRO A 18 7.69 15.10 2.17
C PRO A 18 9.05 14.93 2.87
N ALA A 19 9.07 14.14 3.94
CA ALA A 19 10.33 13.74 4.55
C ALA A 19 11.22 13.10 3.48
N PRO A 20 12.55 13.31 3.52
CA PRO A 20 13.45 12.71 2.55
C PRO A 20 13.19 11.20 2.53
N THR A 21 12.91 10.67 1.34
CA THR A 21 12.64 9.25 1.13
C THR A 21 13.85 8.47 1.63
N ALA A 22 13.70 7.71 2.71
CA ALA A 22 14.76 6.84 3.18
C ALA A 22 15.11 5.86 2.05
N VAL A 23 16.39 5.81 1.66
CA VAL A 23 16.86 4.90 0.61
C VAL A 23 16.71 3.47 1.11
N VAL A 24 15.88 2.67 0.44
CA VAL A 24 15.74 1.24 0.73
C VAL A 24 16.95 0.49 0.20
N THR A 25 17.60 -0.27 1.06
CA THR A 25 18.83 -1.04 0.75
C THR A 25 18.50 -2.52 0.50
N LEU A 26 19.47 -3.26 -0.05
CA LEU A 26 19.35 -4.72 -0.16
C LEU A 26 19.16 -5.38 1.23
N THR A 27 19.80 -4.83 2.27
CA THR A 27 19.63 -5.32 3.65
C THR A 27 18.17 -5.25 4.10
N ASP A 28 17.46 -4.17 3.75
CA ASP A 28 16.03 -4.00 4.07
C ASP A 28 15.18 -5.03 3.32
N VAL A 29 15.48 -5.29 2.04
CA VAL A 29 14.80 -6.32 1.24
C VAL A 29 15.04 -7.73 1.81
N LEU A 30 16.26 -8.03 2.25
CA LEU A 30 16.58 -9.31 2.90
C LEU A 30 15.87 -9.45 4.26
N ALA A 31 15.73 -8.38 5.02
CA ALA A 31 14.94 -8.36 6.24
C ALA A 31 13.46 -8.59 5.92
N ALA A 32 12.92 -7.91 4.91
CA ALA A 32 11.55 -8.09 4.45
C ALA A 32 11.28 -9.53 4.01
N ARG A 33 12.19 -10.18 3.28
CA ARG A 33 12.05 -11.60 2.90
C ARG A 33 11.89 -12.51 4.12
N ARG A 34 12.66 -12.29 5.19
CA ARG A 34 12.54 -13.07 6.43
C ARG A 34 11.18 -12.87 7.11
N SER A 35 10.69 -11.64 7.19
CA SER A 35 9.40 -11.34 7.80
C SER A 35 8.21 -11.86 6.97
N LEU A 36 8.36 -11.96 5.65
CA LEU A 36 7.32 -12.47 4.74
C LEU A 36 7.24 -14.00 4.67
N ALA A 37 8.32 -14.71 4.97
CA ALA A 37 8.42 -16.17 4.84
C ALA A 37 7.31 -16.97 5.56
N PRO A 38 6.78 -16.56 6.73
CA PRO A 38 5.66 -17.25 7.36
C PRO A 38 4.32 -17.09 6.63
N TYR A 39 4.18 -16.10 5.78
CA TYR A 39 2.89 -15.67 5.21
C TYR A 39 2.79 -15.90 3.70
N LEU A 40 3.90 -15.81 2.97
CA LEU A 40 3.93 -15.91 1.52
C LEU A 40 5.00 -16.89 1.06
N GLN A 41 4.66 -17.66 0.02
CA GLN A 41 5.64 -18.48 -0.68
C GLN A 41 6.21 -17.72 -1.90
N PRO A 42 7.45 -18.02 -2.33
CA PRO A 42 7.97 -17.54 -3.59
C PRO A 42 7.04 -17.93 -4.75
N THR A 43 6.79 -16.99 -5.66
CA THR A 43 5.99 -17.28 -6.84
C THR A 43 6.84 -17.85 -7.97
N ALA A 44 6.20 -18.56 -8.90
CA ALA A 44 6.87 -19.13 -10.05
C ALA A 44 7.39 -18.04 -10.99
N LEU A 45 8.53 -18.32 -11.61
CA LEU A 45 9.08 -17.56 -12.73
C LEU A 45 9.19 -18.52 -13.93
N TYR A 46 8.41 -18.31 -14.98
CA TYR A 46 8.39 -19.18 -16.15
C TYR A 46 8.85 -18.47 -17.41
N ASN A 47 9.66 -19.18 -18.20
CA ASN A 47 9.88 -18.81 -19.60
C ASN A 47 8.68 -19.27 -20.43
N TYR A 48 8.21 -18.37 -21.31
CA TYR A 48 7.10 -18.64 -22.22
C TYR A 48 7.60 -18.63 -23.68
N PRO A 49 7.94 -19.80 -24.27
CA PRO A 49 8.49 -19.86 -25.62
C PRO A 49 7.62 -19.21 -26.69
N SER A 50 6.29 -19.42 -26.65
CA SER A 50 5.38 -18.79 -27.60
C SER A 50 5.34 -17.26 -27.49
N LEU A 51 5.39 -16.72 -26.25
CA LEU A 51 5.43 -15.28 -26.02
C LEU A 51 6.79 -14.71 -26.45
N SER A 52 7.86 -15.45 -26.17
CA SER A 52 9.24 -15.09 -26.58
C SER A 52 9.36 -15.03 -28.11
N ALA A 53 8.81 -16.01 -28.83
CA ALA A 53 8.77 -16.02 -30.29
C ALA A 53 7.97 -14.85 -30.86
N MET A 54 6.81 -14.54 -30.27
CA MET A 54 5.94 -13.43 -30.70
C MET A 54 6.62 -12.06 -30.52
N LEU A 55 7.40 -11.89 -29.45
CA LEU A 55 8.06 -10.62 -29.11
C LEU A 55 9.51 -10.53 -29.66
N GLY A 56 10.06 -11.60 -30.22
CA GLY A 56 11.43 -11.64 -30.72
C GLY A 56 12.51 -11.53 -29.63
N MET A 57 12.18 -11.86 -28.38
CA MET A 57 13.10 -11.83 -27.24
C MET A 57 12.76 -12.90 -26.23
N GLU A 58 13.70 -13.29 -25.37
CA GLU A 58 13.45 -14.21 -24.28
C GLU A 58 12.58 -13.54 -23.20
N VAL A 59 11.40 -14.12 -22.91
CA VAL A 59 10.41 -13.56 -21.97
C VAL A 59 10.19 -14.49 -20.79
N TRP A 60 10.41 -13.95 -19.60
CA TRP A 60 10.14 -14.59 -18.33
C TRP A 60 9.03 -13.85 -17.59
N VAL A 61 8.06 -14.58 -17.04
CA VAL A 61 6.92 -14.00 -16.32
C VAL A 61 6.95 -14.44 -14.86
N LYS A 62 7.07 -13.46 -13.96
CA LYS A 62 6.95 -13.66 -12.52
C LYS A 62 5.48 -13.63 -12.12
N HIS A 63 4.96 -14.75 -11.62
CA HIS A 63 3.53 -14.97 -11.39
C HIS A 63 3.01 -14.38 -10.07
N GLU A 64 3.13 -13.07 -9.88
CA GLU A 64 2.61 -12.37 -8.70
C GLU A 64 1.06 -12.33 -8.62
N ASN A 65 0.38 -12.70 -9.70
CA ASN A 65 -1.06 -12.95 -9.71
C ASN A 65 -1.47 -14.18 -8.88
N HIS A 66 -0.53 -15.05 -8.49
CA HIS A 66 -0.78 -16.18 -7.60
C HIS A 66 -0.74 -15.79 -6.10
N GLN A 67 -0.39 -14.56 -5.77
CA GLN A 67 -0.44 -14.06 -4.39
C GLN A 67 -1.89 -13.90 -3.90
N PRO A 68 -2.14 -13.89 -2.57
CA PRO A 68 -3.48 -13.90 -1.96
C PRO A 68 -4.46 -12.82 -2.46
N ILE A 69 -3.94 -11.67 -2.89
CA ILE A 69 -4.77 -10.57 -3.45
C ILE A 69 -4.66 -10.48 -4.98
N GLY A 70 -4.06 -11.49 -5.63
CA GLY A 70 -3.81 -11.49 -7.06
C GLY A 70 -2.77 -10.46 -7.53
N ALA A 71 -1.89 -9.99 -6.65
CA ALA A 71 -0.91 -8.93 -6.98
C ALA A 71 0.28 -8.89 -6.02
N PHE A 72 1.44 -8.45 -6.51
CA PHE A 72 2.69 -8.28 -5.76
C PHE A 72 2.59 -7.32 -4.56
N LYS A 73 1.62 -6.40 -4.56
CA LYS A 73 1.45 -5.38 -3.50
C LYS A 73 1.27 -6.00 -2.11
N VAL A 74 0.77 -7.22 -1.99
CA VAL A 74 0.59 -7.91 -0.70
C VAL A 74 1.90 -8.03 0.09
N ARG A 75 3.03 -8.22 -0.59
CA ARG A 75 4.36 -8.29 0.02
C ARG A 75 4.68 -7.03 0.82
N GLY A 76 4.45 -5.86 0.21
CA GLY A 76 4.67 -4.58 0.86
C GLY A 76 3.72 -4.34 2.04
N GLY A 77 2.43 -4.63 1.86
CA GLY A 77 1.43 -4.45 2.93
C GLY A 77 1.73 -5.28 4.17
N ILE A 78 2.04 -6.57 4.01
CA ILE A 78 2.40 -7.44 5.14
C ILE A 78 3.64 -6.90 5.84
N HIS A 79 4.73 -6.63 5.11
CA HIS A 79 5.96 -6.15 5.72
C HIS A 79 5.79 -4.80 6.42
N LEU A 80 5.01 -3.88 5.85
CA LEU A 80 4.72 -2.59 6.47
C LEU A 80 3.95 -2.76 7.77
N ILE A 81 2.80 -3.46 7.75
CA ILE A 81 1.94 -3.60 8.94
C ILE A 81 2.66 -4.39 10.05
N ASP A 82 3.44 -5.42 9.68
CA ASP A 82 4.24 -6.18 10.65
C ASP A 82 5.25 -5.30 11.39
N ASN A 83 5.86 -4.34 10.71
CA ASN A 83 6.88 -3.45 11.28
C ASN A 83 6.33 -2.13 11.89
N LEU A 84 5.02 -1.93 11.91
CA LEU A 84 4.46 -0.76 12.59
C LEU A 84 4.73 -0.84 14.10
N PRO A 85 5.06 0.30 14.75
CA PRO A 85 5.08 0.40 16.21
C PRO A 85 3.74 -0.04 16.82
N ALA A 86 3.79 -0.64 18.01
CA ALA A 86 2.59 -1.14 18.69
C ALA A 86 1.49 -0.08 18.87
N GLU A 87 1.89 1.18 19.10
CA GLU A 87 0.94 2.31 19.19
C GLU A 87 0.21 2.54 17.87
N GLN A 88 0.93 2.54 16.73
CA GLN A 88 0.33 2.71 15.42
C GLN A 88 -0.55 1.53 15.02
N LYS A 89 -0.17 0.29 15.41
CA LYS A 89 -1.04 -0.90 15.23
C LYS A 89 -2.35 -0.75 16.01
N ARG A 90 -2.31 -0.24 17.25
CA ARG A 90 -3.52 0.00 18.06
C ARG A 90 -4.38 1.13 17.51
N ALA A 91 -3.77 2.18 17.01
CA ALA A 91 -4.46 3.31 16.40
C ALA A 91 -5.19 2.90 15.11
N GLY A 92 -4.57 2.04 14.31
CA GLY A 92 -5.04 1.69 12.98
C GLY A 92 -4.40 2.52 11.88
N VAL A 93 -4.68 2.12 10.65
CA VAL A 93 -4.09 2.74 9.44
C VAL A 93 -5.16 3.29 8.52
N ILE A 94 -4.79 4.31 7.74
CA ILE A 94 -5.63 4.87 6.68
C ILE A 94 -4.79 5.04 5.40
N THR A 95 -5.40 4.78 4.24
CA THR A 95 -4.79 5.01 2.93
C THR A 95 -5.83 5.42 1.90
N ALA A 96 -5.41 6.07 0.82
CA ALA A 96 -6.23 6.24 -0.39
C ALA A 96 -5.83 5.19 -1.43
N SER A 97 -6.81 4.49 -2.01
CA SER A 97 -6.53 3.51 -3.06
C SER A 97 -7.77 3.07 -3.81
N THR A 98 -7.67 3.01 -5.14
CA THR A 98 -8.70 2.45 -6.02
C THR A 98 -8.48 0.97 -6.37
N GLY A 99 -7.42 0.32 -5.85
CA GLY A 99 -7.04 -1.02 -6.33
C GLY A 99 -6.15 -1.85 -5.40
N ASN A 100 -5.08 -2.41 -5.97
CA ASN A 100 -4.25 -3.43 -5.31
C ASN A 100 -3.53 -2.95 -4.05
N HIS A 101 -3.24 -1.65 -3.92
CA HIS A 101 -2.67 -1.11 -2.69
C HIS A 101 -3.67 -1.20 -1.53
N GLY A 102 -4.92 -0.77 -1.73
CA GLY A 102 -5.97 -0.88 -0.73
C GLY A 102 -6.22 -2.33 -0.30
N GLN A 103 -6.30 -3.26 -1.28
CA GLN A 103 -6.43 -4.69 -0.97
C GLN A 103 -5.23 -5.22 -0.17
N SER A 104 -4.01 -4.76 -0.48
CA SER A 104 -2.79 -5.13 0.25
C SER A 104 -2.83 -4.69 1.70
N ILE A 105 -3.22 -3.44 1.96
CA ILE A 105 -3.33 -2.90 3.32
C ILE A 105 -4.48 -3.58 4.08
N ALA A 106 -5.64 -3.79 3.44
CA ALA A 106 -6.76 -4.52 4.04
C ALA A 106 -6.37 -5.95 4.44
N TYR A 107 -5.70 -6.68 3.54
CA TYR A 107 -5.23 -8.04 3.79
C TYR A 107 -4.26 -8.10 4.97
N ALA A 108 -3.24 -7.25 4.95
CA ALA A 108 -2.22 -7.19 6.00
C ALA A 108 -2.83 -6.75 7.35
N ALA A 109 -3.68 -5.75 7.35
CA ALA A 109 -4.37 -5.28 8.55
C ALA A 109 -5.22 -6.39 9.19
N ARG A 110 -5.98 -7.15 8.38
CA ARG A 110 -6.71 -8.34 8.85
C ARG A 110 -5.77 -9.38 9.46
N LEU A 111 -4.64 -9.65 8.80
CA LEU A 111 -3.67 -10.65 9.24
C LEU A 111 -3.10 -10.35 10.64
N PHE A 112 -2.88 -9.06 10.94
CA PHE A 112 -2.28 -8.59 12.20
C PHE A 112 -3.29 -8.00 13.20
N GLY A 113 -4.59 -8.08 12.92
CA GLY A 113 -5.62 -7.53 13.80
C GLY A 113 -5.60 -6.00 13.90
N VAL A 114 -5.17 -5.31 12.86
CA VAL A 114 -5.10 -3.84 12.78
C VAL A 114 -6.32 -3.28 12.07
N ARG A 115 -6.89 -2.19 12.59
CA ARG A 115 -7.96 -1.46 11.91
C ARG A 115 -7.44 -0.82 10.62
N ALA A 116 -8.17 -0.97 9.50
CA ALA A 116 -7.81 -0.33 8.24
C ALA A 116 -8.97 0.46 7.67
N VAL A 117 -8.74 1.72 7.34
CA VAL A 117 -9.66 2.62 6.63
C VAL A 117 -9.10 2.89 5.25
N ILE A 118 -9.92 2.76 4.20
CA ILE A 118 -9.49 3.00 2.82
C ILE A 118 -10.41 4.04 2.18
N ALA A 119 -9.83 5.19 1.85
CA ALA A 119 -10.52 6.23 1.10
C ALA A 119 -10.51 5.89 -0.39
N VAL A 120 -11.68 5.96 -1.01
CA VAL A 120 -11.90 5.73 -2.44
C VAL A 120 -12.71 6.87 -3.03
N PRO A 121 -12.48 7.27 -4.29
CA PRO A 121 -13.33 8.26 -4.96
C PRO A 121 -14.73 7.71 -5.22
N GLN A 122 -15.69 8.61 -5.45
CA GLN A 122 -17.10 8.26 -5.67
C GLN A 122 -17.32 7.28 -6.85
N GLY A 123 -16.50 7.37 -7.90
CA GLY A 123 -16.56 6.49 -9.08
C GLY A 123 -15.70 5.23 -9.01
N ALA A 124 -15.19 4.84 -7.83
CA ALA A 124 -14.31 3.68 -7.70
C ALA A 124 -15.02 2.36 -8.08
N ASN A 125 -14.25 1.42 -8.66
CA ASN A 125 -14.75 0.14 -9.14
C ASN A 125 -15.41 -0.69 -8.01
N PRO A 126 -16.72 -1.04 -8.12
CA PRO A 126 -17.45 -1.75 -7.07
C PRO A 126 -16.84 -3.11 -6.70
N ALA A 127 -16.25 -3.83 -7.65
CA ALA A 127 -15.61 -5.13 -7.38
C ALA A 127 -14.34 -4.96 -6.50
N LYS A 128 -13.58 -3.90 -6.72
CA LYS A 128 -12.41 -3.58 -5.87
C LYS A 128 -12.84 -3.14 -4.47
N ILE A 129 -13.90 -2.34 -4.37
CA ILE A 129 -14.48 -1.94 -3.07
C ILE A 129 -14.96 -3.18 -2.31
N SER A 130 -15.71 -4.07 -2.96
CA SER A 130 -16.19 -5.31 -2.37
C SER A 130 -15.02 -6.19 -1.87
N SER A 131 -13.94 -6.31 -2.66
CA SER A 131 -12.75 -7.05 -2.26
C SER A 131 -12.11 -6.49 -0.99
N MET A 132 -11.95 -5.16 -0.88
CA MET A 132 -11.39 -4.51 0.31
C MET A 132 -12.31 -4.69 1.54
N ARG A 133 -13.64 -4.57 1.39
CA ARG A 133 -14.60 -4.85 2.46
C ARG A 133 -14.57 -6.30 2.93
N ASN A 134 -14.49 -7.25 2.01
CA ASN A 134 -14.38 -8.68 2.34
C ASN A 134 -13.09 -9.01 3.09
N LEU A 135 -12.05 -8.20 2.92
CA LEU A 135 -10.81 -8.25 3.69
C LEU A 135 -10.91 -7.54 5.05
N GLY A 136 -12.06 -6.95 5.38
CA GLY A 136 -12.33 -6.33 6.67
C GLY A 136 -12.00 -4.83 6.75
N ALA A 137 -11.69 -4.17 5.63
CA ALA A 137 -11.43 -2.74 5.64
C ALA A 137 -12.73 -1.91 5.69
N GLU A 138 -12.67 -0.80 6.43
CA GLU A 138 -13.66 0.26 6.38
C GLU A 138 -13.45 1.09 5.12
N ILE A 139 -14.50 1.34 4.36
CA ILE A 139 -14.43 2.14 3.13
C ILE A 139 -15.09 3.48 3.34
N VAL A 140 -14.35 4.55 3.05
CA VAL A 140 -14.87 5.92 3.04
C VAL A 140 -14.80 6.49 1.63
N PHE A 141 -15.89 7.12 1.18
CA PHE A 141 -15.96 7.73 -0.14
C PHE A 141 -15.56 9.20 -0.03
N GLN A 142 -14.48 9.58 -0.70
CA GLN A 142 -13.94 10.94 -0.66
C GLN A 142 -13.41 11.35 -2.03
N GLY A 143 -13.81 12.56 -2.47
CA GLY A 143 -13.37 13.12 -3.73
C GLY A 143 -14.00 12.49 -4.99
N ALA A 144 -13.78 13.14 -6.12
CA ALA A 144 -14.22 12.68 -7.43
C ALA A 144 -13.20 11.72 -8.07
N ASP A 145 -11.91 11.87 -7.71
CA ASP A 145 -10.81 11.06 -8.24
C ASP A 145 -9.85 10.59 -7.13
N PHE A 146 -8.78 9.88 -7.54
CA PHE A 146 -7.77 9.37 -6.61
C PHE A 146 -6.99 10.46 -5.90
N ASP A 147 -6.67 11.56 -6.59
CA ASP A 147 -5.85 12.63 -6.01
C ASP A 147 -6.62 13.37 -4.92
N GLU A 148 -7.89 13.67 -5.14
CA GLU A 148 -8.75 14.27 -4.11
C GLU A 148 -8.93 13.34 -2.91
N ALA A 149 -9.11 12.02 -3.13
CA ALA A 149 -9.17 11.05 -2.05
C ALA A 149 -7.86 10.99 -1.25
N ARG A 150 -6.71 11.07 -1.92
CA ARG A 150 -5.38 11.10 -1.29
C ARG A 150 -5.18 12.37 -0.47
N GLU A 151 -5.49 13.53 -1.03
CA GLU A 151 -5.36 14.82 -0.36
C GLU A 151 -6.25 14.89 0.90
N TRP A 152 -7.46 14.35 0.82
CA TRP A 152 -8.33 14.23 1.98
C TRP A 152 -7.71 13.36 3.07
N VAL A 153 -7.14 12.19 2.73
CA VAL A 153 -6.47 11.32 3.70
C VAL A 153 -5.27 12.03 4.34
N GLU A 154 -4.45 12.72 3.55
CA GLU A 154 -3.30 13.49 4.03
C GLU A 154 -3.71 14.60 5.03
N ALA A 155 -4.87 15.21 4.82
CA ALA A 155 -5.39 16.25 5.69
C ALA A 155 -6.01 15.70 6.99
N GLU A 156 -6.75 14.58 6.91
CA GLU A 156 -7.64 14.13 7.98
C GLU A 156 -7.07 12.99 8.84
N ALA A 157 -6.08 12.24 8.35
CA ALA A 157 -5.53 11.08 9.06
C ALA A 157 -5.10 11.40 10.50
N GLY A 158 -4.43 12.54 10.71
CA GLY A 158 -4.00 12.98 12.04
C GLY A 158 -5.17 13.30 12.98
N GLY A 159 -6.21 13.96 12.48
CA GLY A 159 -7.43 14.27 13.24
C GLY A 159 -8.24 13.01 13.60
N MET A 160 -8.16 11.97 12.77
CA MET A 160 -8.78 10.67 13.01
C MET A 160 -7.94 9.76 13.93
N GLY A 161 -6.74 10.18 14.30
CA GLY A 161 -5.81 9.37 15.10
C GLY A 161 -5.27 8.14 14.36
N LEU A 162 -5.34 8.11 13.02
CA LEU A 162 -4.91 6.98 12.20
C LEU A 162 -3.54 7.25 11.56
N ARG A 163 -2.74 6.19 11.40
CA ARG A 163 -1.47 6.26 10.68
C ARG A 163 -1.73 6.28 9.18
N TYR A 164 -1.40 7.37 8.51
CA TYR A 164 -1.45 7.45 7.06
C TYR A 164 -0.41 6.54 6.41
N VAL A 165 -0.83 5.69 5.48
CA VAL A 165 0.04 4.85 4.65
C VAL A 165 0.00 5.37 3.21
N HIS A 166 1.12 5.94 2.76
CA HIS A 166 1.28 6.39 1.40
C HIS A 166 1.42 5.19 0.44
N SER A 167 0.81 5.24 -0.74
CA SER A 167 0.72 4.11 -1.68
C SER A 167 2.05 3.71 -2.36
N GLY A 168 3.08 4.54 -2.26
CA GLY A 168 4.38 4.32 -2.92
C GLY A 168 5.59 4.80 -2.12
N ASN A 169 5.45 5.78 -1.23
CA ASN A 169 6.57 6.39 -0.52
C ASN A 169 6.65 5.90 0.95
N GLU A 170 6.78 4.60 1.13
CA GLU A 170 6.90 3.91 2.42
C GLU A 170 8.08 2.93 2.37
N PRO A 171 9.16 3.14 3.12
CA PRO A 171 10.34 2.27 3.06
C PRO A 171 10.04 0.79 3.27
N HIS A 172 9.24 0.45 4.27
CA HIS A 172 8.83 -0.94 4.52
C HIS A 172 7.98 -1.52 3.38
N LEU A 173 7.12 -0.71 2.75
CA LEU A 173 6.32 -1.13 1.62
C LEU A 173 7.21 -1.43 0.41
N ILE A 174 8.18 -0.57 0.13
CA ILE A 174 9.15 -0.73 -0.95
C ILE A 174 10.04 -1.95 -0.70
N ALA A 175 10.57 -2.13 0.51
CA ALA A 175 11.40 -3.28 0.87
C ALA A 175 10.64 -4.60 0.71
N GLY A 176 9.39 -4.66 1.19
CA GLY A 176 8.52 -5.83 1.03
C GLY A 176 8.28 -6.17 -0.43
N VAL A 177 7.94 -5.17 -1.26
CA VAL A 177 7.77 -5.35 -2.70
C VAL A 177 9.07 -5.80 -3.36
N GLY A 178 10.23 -5.25 -2.98
CA GLY A 178 11.54 -5.61 -3.51
C GLY A 178 11.86 -7.09 -3.45
N THR A 179 11.20 -7.86 -2.59
CA THR A 179 11.44 -9.31 -2.44
C THR A 179 11.09 -10.11 -3.70
N TYR A 180 10.12 -9.68 -4.53
CA TYR A 180 9.85 -10.40 -5.79
C TYR A 180 11.01 -10.23 -6.79
N ALA A 181 11.67 -9.07 -6.79
CA ALA A 181 12.85 -8.86 -7.63
C ALA A 181 14.03 -9.74 -7.17
N LEU A 182 14.22 -9.89 -5.86
CA LEU A 182 15.22 -10.81 -5.31
C LEU A 182 14.94 -12.25 -5.74
N GLU A 183 13.68 -12.70 -5.68
CA GLU A 183 13.28 -14.01 -6.18
C GLU A 183 13.56 -14.20 -7.67
N ILE A 184 13.35 -13.17 -8.51
CA ILE A 184 13.68 -13.21 -9.95
C ILE A 184 15.17 -13.45 -10.14
N LEU A 185 16.03 -12.70 -9.44
CA LEU A 185 17.49 -12.85 -9.52
C LEU A 185 17.98 -14.23 -9.05
N GLU A 186 17.30 -14.83 -8.08
CA GLU A 186 17.62 -16.19 -7.61
C GLU A 186 17.13 -17.28 -8.56
N GLN A 187 15.96 -17.10 -9.18
CA GLN A 187 15.34 -18.06 -10.10
C GLN A 187 15.93 -18.00 -11.52
N GLN A 188 16.46 -16.84 -11.91
CA GLN A 188 17.12 -16.59 -13.20
C GLN A 188 18.37 -15.74 -12.98
N PRO A 189 19.49 -16.33 -12.55
CA PRO A 189 20.71 -15.63 -12.11
C PRO A 189 21.63 -15.22 -13.26
N ARG A 190 21.15 -14.71 -14.38
CA ARG A 190 21.98 -14.27 -15.54
C ARG A 190 22.30 -12.79 -15.47
#